data_63431fd559a1fcab8753837ec5eb632a
#
_entry.id   63431fd559a1fcab8753837ec5eb632a
#
_cell.length_a   1.000
_cell.length_b   1.000
_cell.length_c   1.000
_cell.angle_alpha   90.00
_cell.angle_beta   90.00
_cell.angle_gamma   90.00
#
_symmetry.space_group_name_H-M   'P 1'
#
loop_
_entity.id
_entity.type
_entity.pdbx_description
1 polymer ?
#
loop_
_entity_poly.entity_id
_entity_poly.type
_entity_poly.pdbx_seq_one_letter_code
_entity_poly.pdbx_strand_id
1 'polypeptide(L)'
;HRDLHSFPTRRSSDLNPGTVFFDPTTDALFELFKMDKSAYFVAEADGKILGGGGIFPTEGLPKGTCELVKMYLLPEARGIGLGRTLIEKSLETARKMGFRQVYLETLDELHLALKIYAKFGFKYLKAPMGQTKHFGCGLWMLKKL
;
A
#
# COMPACT_ATOMS: atom_id res chain seq x y z
N HIS A 1 1.35 -13.40 -7.41
CA HIS A 1 1.80 -12.02 -7.24
C HIS A 1 2.61 -11.57 -8.44
N ARG A 2 2.37 -10.37 -8.87
CA ARG A 2 3.05 -9.77 -10.01
C ARG A 2 3.61 -8.42 -9.63
N ASP A 3 4.68 -8.10 -10.29
CA ASP A 3 5.29 -6.80 -10.22
C ASP A 3 4.41 -5.74 -10.91
N LEU A 4 4.53 -4.50 -10.53
CA LEU A 4 3.77 -3.40 -11.13
C LEU A 4 3.95 -3.30 -12.65
N HIS A 5 5.04 -3.81 -13.19
CA HIS A 5 5.32 -3.78 -14.63
C HIS A 5 4.23 -4.42 -15.48
N SER A 6 3.39 -5.26 -14.89
CA SER A 6 2.29 -5.91 -15.57
C SER A 6 0.91 -5.47 -15.07
N PHE A 7 0.84 -4.35 -14.38
CA PHE A 7 -0.43 -3.84 -13.84
C PHE A 7 -1.32 -3.37 -15.00
N PRO A 8 -2.53 -3.95 -15.17
CA PRO A 8 -3.42 -3.55 -16.24
C PRO A 8 -4.01 -2.17 -15.98
N THR A 9 -4.23 -1.43 -17.04
CA THR A 9 -4.99 -0.17 -16.98
C THR A 9 -6.44 -0.46 -16.60
N ARG A 10 -6.95 0.25 -15.61
CA ARG A 10 -8.35 0.15 -15.21
C ARG A 10 -9.16 1.21 -15.96
N ARG A 11 -10.38 0.85 -16.31
CA ARG A 11 -11.32 1.81 -16.89
C ARG A 11 -11.91 2.68 -15.79
N SER A 12 -12.08 3.95 -16.07
CA SER A 12 -12.69 4.87 -15.10
C SER A 12 -14.11 4.46 -14.70
N SER A 13 -14.83 3.81 -15.60
CA SER A 13 -16.19 3.30 -15.34
C SER A 13 -16.23 2.21 -14.26
N ASP A 14 -15.11 1.58 -13.98
CA ASP A 14 -15.03 0.50 -12.97
C ASP A 14 -14.80 1.04 -11.57
N LEU A 15 -14.73 2.36 -11.41
CA LEU A 15 -14.31 3.01 -10.17
C LEU A 15 -15.48 3.71 -9.49
N ASN A 16 -15.54 3.60 -8.17
CA ASN A 16 -16.53 4.28 -7.35
C ASN A 16 -15.89 5.46 -6.59
N PRO A 17 -16.56 6.63 -6.50
CA PRO A 17 -16.05 7.75 -5.75
C PRO A 17 -15.76 7.39 -4.29
N GLY A 18 -14.66 7.92 -3.74
CA GLY A 18 -14.28 7.69 -2.36
C GLY A 18 -13.56 6.38 -2.09
N THR A 19 -13.35 5.55 -3.11
CA THR A 19 -12.57 4.31 -2.97
C THR A 19 -11.12 4.55 -3.36
N VAL A 20 -10.26 3.58 -3.08
CA VAL A 20 -8.85 3.62 -3.48
C VAL A 20 -8.69 3.76 -5.00
N PHE A 21 -9.67 3.31 -5.78
CA PHE A 21 -9.64 3.40 -7.24
C PHE A 21 -9.83 4.83 -7.74
N PHE A 22 -10.37 5.71 -6.93
CA PHE A 22 -10.53 7.13 -7.27
C PHE A 22 -9.36 8.01 -6.83
N ASP A 23 -8.31 7.41 -6.27
CA ASP A 23 -7.06 8.13 -6.03
C ASP A 23 -6.52 8.59 -7.40
N PRO A 24 -6.26 9.90 -7.59
CA PRO A 24 -5.76 10.42 -8.88
C PRO A 24 -4.49 9.75 -9.37
N THR A 25 -3.70 9.16 -8.45
CA THR A 25 -2.45 8.47 -8.80
C THR A 25 -2.67 7.02 -9.18
N THR A 26 -3.86 6.45 -9.01
CA THR A 26 -4.12 5.03 -9.27
C THR A 26 -3.94 4.69 -10.75
N ASP A 27 -4.43 5.53 -11.65
CA ASP A 27 -4.29 5.31 -13.10
C ASP A 27 -2.84 5.52 -13.57
N ALA A 28 -2.03 6.20 -12.78
CA ALA A 28 -0.62 6.46 -13.06
C ALA A 28 0.32 5.55 -12.28
N LEU A 29 -0.17 4.44 -11.70
CA LEU A 29 0.64 3.54 -10.88
C LEU A 29 1.89 3.05 -11.60
N PHE A 30 1.78 2.68 -12.86
CA PHE A 30 2.91 2.19 -13.62
C PHE A 30 4.04 3.23 -13.68
N GLU A 31 3.69 4.49 -13.97
CA GLU A 31 4.66 5.57 -14.04
C GLU A 31 5.20 5.93 -12.65
N LEU A 32 4.32 5.98 -11.64
CA LEU A 32 4.70 6.32 -10.27
C LEU A 32 5.76 5.37 -9.74
N PHE A 33 5.57 4.06 -9.94
CA PHE A 33 6.46 3.04 -9.38
C PHE A 33 7.65 2.69 -10.28
N LYS A 34 7.93 3.50 -11.29
CA LYS A 34 9.24 3.51 -11.95
C LYS A 34 10.30 4.19 -11.10
N MET A 35 9.89 4.91 -10.05
CA MET A 35 10.82 5.57 -9.15
C MET A 35 11.73 4.55 -8.47
N ASP A 36 13.01 4.91 -8.35
CA ASP A 36 13.99 4.09 -7.64
C ASP A 36 13.56 3.88 -6.19
N LYS A 37 13.82 2.70 -5.65
CA LYS A 37 13.44 2.29 -4.30
C LYS A 37 11.92 2.29 -4.08
N SER A 38 11.16 2.02 -5.12
CA SER A 38 9.73 1.76 -5.01
C SER A 38 9.40 0.41 -5.62
N ALA A 39 8.30 -0.19 -5.17
CA ALA A 39 7.79 -1.44 -5.71
C ALA A 39 6.30 -1.55 -5.45
N TYR A 40 5.57 -2.07 -6.40
CA TYR A 40 4.15 -2.34 -6.25
C TYR A 40 3.86 -3.77 -6.69
N PHE A 41 3.10 -4.50 -5.89
CA PHE A 41 2.76 -5.89 -6.15
C PHE A 41 1.27 -6.03 -6.35
N VAL A 42 0.89 -6.89 -7.28
CA VAL A 42 -0.52 -7.22 -7.50
C VAL A 42 -0.73 -8.71 -7.31
N ALA A 43 -1.89 -9.04 -6.75
CA ALA A 43 -2.36 -10.42 -6.65
C ALA A 43 -3.29 -10.68 -7.83
N GLU A 44 -3.00 -11.72 -8.59
CA GLU A 44 -3.74 -12.07 -9.79
C GLU A 44 -4.12 -13.56 -9.77
N ALA A 45 -5.33 -13.86 -10.14
CA ALA A 45 -5.80 -15.23 -10.33
C ALA A 45 -6.67 -15.28 -11.57
N ASP A 46 -6.41 -16.25 -12.46
CA ASP A 46 -7.19 -16.50 -13.69
C ASP A 46 -7.36 -15.23 -14.54
N GLY A 47 -6.29 -14.45 -14.64
CA GLY A 47 -6.29 -13.22 -15.43
C GLY A 47 -6.95 -12.02 -14.76
N LYS A 48 -7.47 -12.18 -13.54
CA LYS A 48 -8.14 -11.11 -12.80
C LYS A 48 -7.24 -10.57 -11.68
N ILE A 49 -7.13 -9.26 -11.58
CA ILE A 49 -6.43 -8.60 -10.48
C ILE A 49 -7.34 -8.58 -9.25
N LEU A 50 -6.88 -9.18 -8.17
CA LEU A 50 -7.64 -9.31 -6.92
C LEU A 50 -7.28 -8.27 -5.88
N GLY A 51 -6.13 -7.66 -6.00
CA GLY A 51 -5.66 -6.66 -5.06
C GLY A 51 -4.24 -6.23 -5.35
N GLY A 52 -3.72 -5.32 -4.55
CA GLY A 52 -2.35 -4.86 -4.68
C GLY A 52 -1.90 -4.03 -3.50
N GLY A 53 -0.63 -3.72 -3.46
CA GLY A 53 -0.01 -2.88 -2.46
C GLY A 53 1.48 -2.76 -2.72
N GLY A 54 2.10 -1.75 -2.15
CA GLY A 54 3.52 -1.56 -2.38
C GLY A 54 4.15 -0.57 -1.42
N ILE A 55 5.41 -0.27 -1.69
CA ILE A 55 6.20 0.68 -0.92
C ILE A 55 6.71 1.79 -1.81
N PHE A 56 6.81 2.98 -1.26
CA PHE A 56 7.21 4.17 -1.99
C PHE A 56 8.07 5.07 -1.09
N PRO A 57 9.15 5.68 -1.64
CA PRO A 57 10.00 6.60 -0.89
C PRO A 57 9.34 7.98 -0.84
N THR A 58 8.24 8.11 -0.11
CA THR A 58 7.43 9.32 -0.06
C THR A 58 8.24 10.50 0.43
N GLU A 59 8.17 11.60 -0.32
CA GLU A 59 8.86 12.83 0.00
C GLU A 59 8.40 13.38 1.36
N GLY A 60 9.35 13.89 2.12
CA GLY A 60 9.09 14.45 3.45
C GLY A 60 9.19 13.45 4.60
N LEU A 61 9.26 12.15 4.32
CA LEU A 61 9.49 11.15 5.37
C LEU A 61 10.95 11.18 5.83
N PRO A 62 11.22 10.82 7.10
CA PRO A 62 12.59 10.72 7.59
C PRO A 62 13.43 9.76 6.76
N LYS A 63 14.74 10.01 6.73
CA LYS A 63 15.69 9.13 6.03
C LYS A 63 15.53 7.68 6.50
N GLY A 64 15.56 6.76 5.56
CA GLY A 64 15.39 5.33 5.85
C GLY A 64 13.95 4.89 6.02
N THR A 65 12.99 5.76 5.74
CA THR A 65 11.56 5.47 5.85
C THR A 65 10.92 5.39 4.47
N CYS A 66 10.15 4.34 4.23
CA CYS A 66 9.25 4.28 3.07
C CYS A 66 7.81 4.20 3.56
N GLU A 67 6.88 4.41 2.65
CA GLU A 67 5.45 4.33 2.95
C GLU A 67 4.83 3.09 2.29
N LEU A 68 4.04 2.34 3.05
CA LEU A 68 3.18 1.30 2.52
C LEU A 68 1.97 1.99 1.91
N VAL A 69 1.78 1.83 0.60
CA VAL A 69 0.82 2.63 -0.16
C VAL A 69 -0.11 1.77 -1.00
N LYS A 70 -1.29 2.30 -1.26
CA LYS A 70 -2.25 1.77 -2.23
C LYS A 70 -2.58 0.29 -2.02
N MET A 71 -2.60 -0.12 -0.75
CA MET A 71 -3.00 -1.47 -0.34
C MET A 71 -4.51 -1.62 -0.50
N TYR A 72 -4.93 -2.61 -1.28
CA TYR A 72 -6.35 -2.89 -1.44
C TYR A 72 -6.58 -4.36 -1.79
N LEU A 73 -7.79 -4.84 -1.49
CA LEU A 73 -8.28 -6.14 -1.92
C LEU A 73 -9.72 -5.99 -2.42
N LEU A 74 -10.04 -6.67 -3.52
CA LEU A 74 -11.42 -6.79 -3.93
C LEU A 74 -12.21 -7.56 -2.86
N PRO A 75 -13.52 -7.27 -2.67
CA PRO A 75 -14.32 -7.96 -1.65
C PRO A 75 -14.25 -9.49 -1.74
N GLU A 76 -14.32 -10.05 -2.96
CA GLU A 76 -14.26 -11.49 -3.20
C GLU A 76 -12.90 -12.11 -2.89
N ALA A 77 -11.87 -11.30 -2.76
CA ALA A 77 -10.50 -11.76 -2.47
C ALA A 77 -10.13 -11.66 -1.00
N ARG A 78 -11.05 -11.22 -0.14
CA ARG A 78 -10.79 -11.07 1.29
C ARG A 78 -10.93 -12.40 2.01
N GLY A 79 -10.20 -12.54 3.11
CA GLY A 79 -10.30 -13.72 3.96
C GLY A 79 -9.50 -14.94 3.52
N ILE A 80 -8.70 -14.83 2.46
CA ILE A 80 -7.87 -15.93 1.94
C ILE A 80 -6.37 -15.67 2.10
N GLY A 81 -5.99 -14.68 2.89
CA GLY A 81 -4.58 -14.42 3.21
C GLY A 81 -3.83 -13.54 2.21
N LEU A 82 -4.47 -13.01 1.19
CA LEU A 82 -3.80 -12.17 0.18
C LEU A 82 -3.26 -10.87 0.75
N GLY A 83 -4.01 -10.21 1.62
CA GLY A 83 -3.55 -8.98 2.27
C GLY A 83 -2.27 -9.20 3.06
N ARG A 84 -2.23 -10.29 3.82
CA ARG A 84 -1.04 -10.68 4.57
C ARG A 84 0.15 -10.90 3.63
N THR A 85 -0.05 -11.63 2.54
CA THR A 85 1.01 -11.91 1.58
C THR A 85 1.54 -10.63 0.92
N LEU A 86 0.65 -9.71 0.55
CA LEU A 86 1.05 -8.42 -0.03
C LEU A 86 1.86 -7.59 0.96
N ILE A 87 1.48 -7.58 2.23
CA ILE A 87 2.22 -6.87 3.28
C ILE A 87 3.59 -7.52 3.50
N GLU A 88 3.65 -8.85 3.62
CA GLU A 88 4.92 -9.58 3.78
C GLU A 88 5.88 -9.27 2.64
N LYS A 89 5.39 -9.32 1.40
CA LYS A 89 6.18 -9.03 0.22
C LYS A 89 6.71 -7.60 0.23
N SER A 90 5.87 -6.65 0.60
CA SER A 90 6.23 -5.24 0.67
C SER A 90 7.29 -5.00 1.75
N LEU A 91 7.14 -5.59 2.93
CA LEU A 91 8.11 -5.43 4.03
C LEU A 91 9.45 -6.09 3.69
N GLU A 92 9.43 -7.28 3.10
CA GLU A 92 10.64 -7.96 2.66
C GLU A 92 11.40 -7.11 1.65
N THR A 93 10.69 -6.56 0.68
CA THR A 93 11.26 -5.71 -0.36
C THR A 93 11.85 -4.42 0.25
N ALA A 94 11.15 -3.82 1.20
CA ALA A 94 11.65 -2.64 1.90
C ALA A 94 12.99 -2.93 2.62
N ARG A 95 13.10 -4.08 3.28
CA ARG A 95 14.36 -4.49 3.91
C ARG A 95 15.48 -4.63 2.88
N LYS A 96 15.21 -5.30 1.77
CA LYS A 96 16.19 -5.51 0.69
C LYS A 96 16.64 -4.20 0.07
N MET A 97 15.78 -3.19 0.02
CA MET A 97 16.09 -1.86 -0.50
C MET A 97 16.86 -0.99 0.50
N GLY A 98 17.05 -1.47 1.73
CA GLY A 98 17.80 -0.77 2.76
C GLY A 98 16.99 0.18 3.62
N PHE A 99 15.66 0.15 3.53
CA PHE A 99 14.82 0.93 4.44
C PHE A 99 14.88 0.35 5.86
N ARG A 100 14.74 1.22 6.85
CA ARG A 100 14.80 0.86 8.27
C ARG A 100 13.43 0.81 8.91
N GLN A 101 12.45 1.47 8.34
CA GLN A 101 11.09 1.51 8.85
C GLN A 101 10.10 1.77 7.74
N VAL A 102 8.86 1.37 7.99
CA VAL A 102 7.75 1.53 7.06
C VAL A 102 6.62 2.27 7.77
N TYR A 103 6.15 3.32 7.13
CA TYR A 103 5.06 4.16 7.57
C TYR A 103 3.81 3.86 6.76
N LEU A 104 2.64 4.03 7.34
CA LEU A 104 1.38 3.98 6.60
C LEU A 104 0.36 4.95 7.17
N GLU A 105 -0.57 5.34 6.32
CA GLU A 105 -1.75 6.12 6.69
C GLU A 105 -2.99 5.30 6.35
N THR A 106 -3.98 5.30 7.21
CA THR A 106 -5.17 4.48 7.05
C THR A 106 -6.39 5.14 7.70
N LEU A 107 -7.52 4.48 7.59
CA LEU A 107 -8.79 4.94 8.13
C LEU A 107 -9.25 4.05 9.28
N ASP A 108 -9.92 4.66 10.25
CA ASP A 108 -10.47 3.95 11.41
C ASP A 108 -11.51 2.89 11.02
N GLU A 109 -12.24 3.12 9.93
CA GLU A 109 -13.25 2.17 9.45
C GLU A 109 -12.66 0.85 8.93
N LEU A 110 -11.35 0.79 8.66
CA LEU A 110 -10.70 -0.39 8.11
C LEU A 110 -10.23 -1.36 9.19
N HIS A 111 -11.15 -1.81 10.04
CA HIS A 111 -10.83 -2.61 11.23
C HIS A 111 -10.03 -3.88 10.94
N LEU A 112 -10.35 -4.59 9.85
CA LEU A 112 -9.62 -5.82 9.51
C LEU A 112 -8.18 -5.52 9.10
N ALA A 113 -7.98 -4.47 8.31
CA ALA A 113 -6.64 -4.04 7.90
C ALA A 113 -5.82 -3.62 9.11
N LEU A 114 -6.41 -2.86 10.04
CA LEU A 114 -5.74 -2.43 11.26
C LEU A 114 -5.24 -3.62 12.09
N LYS A 115 -6.06 -4.66 12.22
CA LYS A 115 -5.66 -5.88 12.93
C LYS A 115 -4.48 -6.57 12.27
N ILE A 116 -4.46 -6.62 10.94
CA ILE A 116 -3.37 -7.23 10.17
C ILE A 116 -2.10 -6.41 10.36
N TYR A 117 -2.17 -5.09 10.23
CA TYR A 117 -1.01 -4.22 10.44
C TYR A 117 -0.44 -4.39 11.85
N ALA A 118 -1.31 -4.42 12.87
CA ALA A 118 -0.86 -4.64 14.25
C ALA A 118 -0.14 -5.98 14.42
N LYS A 119 -0.64 -7.05 13.80
CA LYS A 119 0.02 -8.37 13.82
C LYS A 119 1.39 -8.36 13.17
N PHE A 120 1.60 -7.51 12.18
CA PHE A 120 2.92 -7.35 11.56
C PHE A 120 3.86 -6.46 12.37
N GLY A 121 3.39 -5.91 13.49
CA GLY A 121 4.22 -5.09 14.36
C GLY A 121 4.14 -3.59 14.09
N PHE A 122 3.20 -3.14 13.27
CA PHE A 122 2.91 -1.73 13.12
C PHE A 122 2.31 -1.18 14.41
N LYS A 123 2.79 -0.02 14.83
CA LYS A 123 2.30 0.67 16.03
C LYS A 123 1.70 2.02 15.65
N TYR A 124 0.66 2.42 16.37
CA TYR A 124 0.02 3.71 16.14
C TYR A 124 0.93 4.87 16.48
N LEU A 125 0.87 5.89 15.67
CA LEU A 125 1.51 7.19 15.92
C LEU A 125 0.45 8.19 16.36
N LYS A 126 0.89 9.22 17.07
CA LYS A 126 0.00 10.31 17.55
C LYS A 126 -0.26 11.36 16.48
N ALA A 127 0.57 11.40 15.44
CA ALA A 127 0.49 12.40 14.38
C ALA A 127 1.09 11.84 13.09
N PRO A 128 0.74 12.41 11.93
CA PRO A 128 1.34 11.97 10.67
C PRO A 128 2.82 12.32 10.61
N MET A 129 3.57 11.53 9.85
CA MET A 129 4.96 11.79 9.51
C MET A 129 5.03 12.45 8.13
N GLY A 130 5.94 13.39 7.98
CA GLY A 130 6.22 13.98 6.68
C GLY A 130 5.05 14.77 6.08
N GLN A 131 5.09 14.90 4.77
CA GLN A 131 4.08 15.61 3.99
C GLN A 131 3.46 14.65 2.97
N THR A 132 2.71 13.68 3.45
CA THR A 132 1.98 12.79 2.57
C THR A 132 0.78 13.53 1.96
N LYS A 133 0.36 13.12 0.78
CA LYS A 133 -0.74 13.76 0.07
C LYS A 133 -2.09 13.08 0.33
N HIS A 134 -2.16 12.25 1.35
CA HIS A 134 -3.39 11.53 1.69
C HIS A 134 -4.20 12.33 2.71
N PHE A 135 -5.10 13.18 2.20
CA PHE A 135 -6.00 13.94 3.04
C PHE A 135 -7.13 13.06 3.54
N GLY A 136 -7.55 13.29 4.77
CA GLY A 136 -8.67 12.57 5.37
C GLY A 136 -8.32 11.24 6.02
N CYS A 137 -7.07 10.79 5.98
CA CYS A 137 -6.64 9.65 6.78
C CYS A 137 -6.54 10.07 8.25
N GLY A 138 -7.16 9.29 9.13
CA GLY A 138 -7.23 9.61 10.56
C GLY A 138 -6.29 8.81 11.44
N LEU A 139 -5.60 7.82 10.89
CA LEU A 139 -4.69 6.96 11.64
C LEU A 139 -3.37 6.80 10.93
N TRP A 140 -2.31 6.76 11.72
CA TRP A 140 -0.93 6.64 11.23
C TRP A 140 -0.23 5.55 11.99
N MET A 141 0.52 4.72 11.29
CA MET A 141 1.23 3.61 11.91
C MET A 141 2.65 3.52 11.38
N LEU A 142 3.53 2.96 12.19
CA LEU A 142 4.94 2.79 11.87
C LEU A 142 5.42 1.41 12.31
N LYS A 143 6.20 0.76 11.48
CA LYS A 143 6.90 -0.47 11.81
C LYS A 143 8.38 -0.29 11.58
N LYS A 144 9.18 -0.65 12.59
CA LYS A 144 10.63 -0.76 12.44
C LYS A 144 10.97 -2.13 11.82
N LEU A 145 11.79 -2.11 10.83
CA LEU A 145 12.23 -3.31 10.11
C LEU A 145 13.40 -4.03 10.80
#